data_3c289814a3e2087956a189b0d0a2ada6
#
_entry.id   3c289814a3e2087956a189b0d0a2ada6
#
_cell.length_a   1.000
_cell.length_b   1.000
_cell.length_c   1.000
_cell.angle_alpha   90.00
_cell.angle_beta   90.00
_cell.angle_gamma   90.00
#
_symmetry.space_group_name_H-M   'P 1'
#
loop_
_entity.id
_entity.type
_entity.pdbx_description
1 polymer ?
#
loop_
_entity_poly.entity_id
_entity_poly.type
_entity_poly.pdbx_seq_one_letter_code
_entity_poly.pdbx_strand_id
1 'polypeptide(L)'
;MAFSWFVSVDDHLIEPARLWQERLPQRLRDAGPRIVRDGASEFWVYEDRQIVTTGLNAVAGKTREEFSPEPITYDEMRPGCYDPAARVADMDQGRVLASMLFPSFPRYCGQVFHEAKDKELALECVRAWNDFILEEFAAAYPGRFIPMMIIPLWDPVAAAAEIERTAGLGAKSIAFSENPTKLGLPSIHTGHWDPVWQACDDTGIVVSMHVGSSSNLLRTSDDMPTLAFMAYSAAVNQAGTLLDWLFSGNFTRYANLKIALSEGSIGWIPYFLERAEQVVDKQKYWASRFDIDMNAAHDRGEAKGAASFDLDTDIRRLFKDHVYGTFIEDQAGLRLLDIIGEDNVMLECDYPHSDSTWPDTVSQANKWLAHLPESTQHKITVANASRIYNFTPANPATIPVP
;
A
#
# COMPACT_ATOMS: atom_id res chain seq x y z
N MET A 1 -0.04 -8.78 -29.48
CA MET A 1 0.02 -8.06 -28.20
C MET A 1 -0.26 -9.08 -27.13
N ALA A 2 0.59 -9.25 -26.17
CA ALA A 2 0.47 -10.32 -25.19
C ALA A 2 -0.73 -10.11 -24.24
N PHE A 3 -0.98 -8.89 -23.78
CA PHE A 3 -2.17 -8.56 -22.99
C PHE A 3 -2.73 -7.19 -23.39
N SER A 4 -4.02 -6.99 -23.12
CA SER A 4 -4.75 -5.76 -23.50
C SER A 4 -5.30 -5.01 -22.29
N TRP A 5 -5.39 -5.66 -21.14
CA TRP A 5 -5.92 -5.16 -19.89
C TRP A 5 -5.08 -5.69 -18.72
N PHE A 6 -5.01 -4.93 -17.62
CA PHE A 6 -4.35 -5.36 -16.40
C PHE A 6 -5.12 -4.93 -15.16
N VAL A 7 -4.80 -5.54 -14.04
CA VAL A 7 -5.28 -5.15 -12.69
C VAL A 7 -4.17 -4.35 -12.03
N SER A 8 -4.46 -3.13 -11.63
CA SER A 8 -3.56 -2.30 -10.85
C SER A 8 -3.80 -2.51 -9.35
N VAL A 9 -2.76 -2.89 -8.64
CA VAL A 9 -2.84 -3.14 -7.20
C VAL A 9 -2.31 -1.99 -6.35
N ASP A 10 -1.96 -0.90 -6.99
CA ASP A 10 -1.60 0.37 -6.36
C ASP A 10 -1.98 1.53 -7.28
N ASP A 11 -3.03 2.20 -6.89
CA ASP A 11 -3.47 3.50 -7.39
C ASP A 11 -3.90 4.34 -6.19
N HIS A 12 -4.18 5.63 -6.42
CA HIS A 12 -4.56 6.54 -5.35
C HIS A 12 -5.88 7.24 -5.62
N LEU A 13 -6.53 7.66 -4.55
CA LEU A 13 -7.75 8.43 -4.56
C LEU A 13 -7.52 9.75 -3.84
N ILE A 14 -7.86 10.87 -4.48
CA ILE A 14 -8.10 12.12 -3.77
C ILE A 14 -9.53 12.06 -3.25
N GLU A 15 -9.72 12.14 -1.94
CA GLU A 15 -11.06 12.05 -1.35
C GLU A 15 -11.95 13.20 -1.82
N PRO A 16 -13.19 12.96 -2.27
CA PRO A 16 -14.08 14.05 -2.64
C PRO A 16 -14.41 14.92 -1.43
N ALA A 17 -14.46 16.24 -1.64
CA ALA A 17 -14.66 17.24 -0.59
C ALA A 17 -15.89 16.96 0.31
N ARG A 18 -16.91 16.28 -0.23
CA ARG A 18 -18.17 15.95 0.45
C ARG A 18 -18.08 14.73 1.39
N LEU A 19 -17.07 13.87 1.27
CA LEU A 19 -17.03 12.53 1.85
C LEU A 19 -17.44 12.52 3.33
N TRP A 20 -16.68 13.20 4.19
CA TRP A 20 -16.95 13.19 5.63
C TRP A 20 -18.15 14.07 6.00
N GLN A 21 -18.39 15.17 5.28
CA GLN A 21 -19.52 16.07 5.54
C GLN A 21 -20.88 15.41 5.28
N GLU A 22 -20.95 14.47 4.35
CA GLU A 22 -22.17 13.72 4.08
C GLU A 22 -22.33 12.48 4.95
N ARG A 23 -21.22 11.78 5.27
CA ARG A 23 -21.23 10.47 5.91
C ARG A 23 -21.11 10.50 7.43
N LEU A 24 -20.47 11.51 8.01
CA LEU A 24 -20.38 11.61 9.46
C LEU A 24 -21.75 11.86 10.11
N PRO A 25 -21.99 11.34 11.33
CA PRO A 25 -23.12 11.74 12.16
C PRO A 25 -23.18 13.25 12.31
N GLN A 26 -24.38 13.84 12.27
CA GLN A 26 -24.58 15.30 12.28
C GLN A 26 -23.79 16.02 13.39
N ARG A 27 -23.73 15.42 14.59
CA ARG A 27 -22.99 15.97 15.75
C ARG A 27 -21.48 16.09 15.56
N LEU A 28 -20.91 15.36 14.58
CA LEU A 28 -19.45 15.30 14.32
C LEU A 28 -19.05 16.05 13.04
N ARG A 29 -19.98 16.46 12.20
CA ARG A 29 -19.70 17.04 10.88
C ARG A 29 -18.83 18.28 10.94
N ASP A 30 -19.14 19.20 11.87
CA ASP A 30 -18.40 20.47 12.01
C ASP A 30 -16.94 20.25 12.44
N ALA A 31 -16.67 19.19 13.21
CA ALA A 31 -15.33 18.82 13.64
C ALA A 31 -14.62 17.89 12.64
N GLY A 32 -15.36 17.25 11.74
CA GLY A 32 -14.85 16.35 10.74
C GLY A 32 -14.03 17.03 9.64
N PRO A 33 -13.28 16.23 8.84
CA PRO A 33 -12.50 16.76 7.73
C PRO A 33 -13.41 17.51 6.72
N ARG A 34 -12.99 18.70 6.32
CA ARG A 34 -13.68 19.52 5.32
C ARG A 34 -12.71 20.32 4.49
N ILE A 35 -13.07 20.58 3.24
CA ILE A 35 -12.33 21.49 2.38
C ILE A 35 -12.70 22.93 2.72
N VAL A 36 -11.68 23.75 2.84
CA VAL A 36 -11.82 25.22 2.94
C VAL A 36 -11.09 25.85 1.78
N ARG A 37 -11.78 26.79 1.11
CA ARG A 37 -11.21 27.61 0.04
C ARG A 37 -10.85 28.97 0.60
N ASP A 38 -9.60 29.40 0.40
CA ASP A 38 -9.12 30.74 0.75
C ASP A 38 -8.43 31.37 -0.47
N GLY A 39 -9.14 32.29 -1.12
CA GLY A 39 -8.71 32.85 -2.40
C GLY A 39 -8.58 31.78 -3.47
N ALA A 40 -7.38 31.61 -3.98
CA ALA A 40 -7.04 30.61 -5.00
C ALA A 40 -6.57 29.26 -4.40
N SER A 41 -6.48 29.14 -3.08
CA SER A 41 -5.97 27.94 -2.41
C SER A 41 -7.11 27.12 -1.83
N GLU A 42 -6.94 25.80 -1.83
CA GLU A 42 -7.81 24.82 -1.16
C GLU A 42 -7.00 23.95 -0.23
N PHE A 43 -7.57 23.64 0.93
CA PHE A 43 -6.95 22.73 1.89
C PHE A 43 -8.00 22.02 2.73
N TRP A 44 -7.66 20.82 3.17
CA TRP A 44 -8.40 20.12 4.19
C TRP A 44 -8.17 20.77 5.55
N VAL A 45 -9.25 20.98 6.30
CA VAL A 45 -9.21 21.36 7.71
C VAL A 45 -9.70 20.18 8.52
N TYR A 46 -8.87 19.72 9.43
CA TYR A 46 -9.21 18.66 10.38
C TYR A 46 -8.52 18.92 11.72
N GLU A 47 -9.30 19.02 12.79
CA GLU A 47 -8.85 19.57 14.08
C GLU A 47 -8.17 20.94 13.89
N ASP A 48 -6.93 21.12 14.37
CA ASP A 48 -6.15 22.37 14.26
C ASP A 48 -5.21 22.37 13.03
N ARG A 49 -5.38 21.42 12.11
CA ARG A 49 -4.46 21.23 10.97
C ARG A 49 -5.07 21.69 9.67
N GLN A 50 -4.22 22.27 8.84
CA GLN A 50 -4.48 22.52 7.43
C GLN A 50 -3.58 21.59 6.61
N ILE A 51 -4.18 20.80 5.73
CA ILE A 51 -3.49 19.81 4.92
C ILE A 51 -3.81 20.09 3.45
N VAL A 52 -2.79 20.41 2.66
CA VAL A 52 -2.93 20.65 1.22
C VAL A 52 -2.81 19.34 0.44
N THR A 53 -3.46 19.27 -0.70
CA THR A 53 -3.19 18.24 -1.71
C THR A 53 -2.04 18.74 -2.56
N THR A 54 -0.94 18.01 -2.61
CA THR A 54 0.18 18.34 -3.49
C THR A 54 -0.15 18.02 -4.95
N GLY A 55 0.31 18.85 -5.87
CA GLY A 55 0.09 18.63 -7.29
C GLY A 55 0.70 17.35 -7.82
N LEU A 56 1.76 16.80 -7.18
CA LEU A 56 2.37 15.52 -7.54
C LEU A 56 1.44 14.32 -7.31
N ASN A 57 0.41 14.48 -6.47
CA ASN A 57 -0.59 13.44 -6.22
C ASN A 57 -1.78 13.49 -7.22
N ALA A 58 -1.78 14.42 -8.17
CA ALA A 58 -2.89 14.62 -9.10
C ALA A 58 -2.40 15.11 -10.47
N VAL A 59 -1.44 14.37 -11.06
CA VAL A 59 -0.83 14.74 -12.36
C VAL A 59 -1.54 14.13 -13.56
N ALA A 60 -2.51 13.26 -13.38
CA ALA A 60 -3.18 12.58 -14.48
C ALA A 60 -3.67 13.56 -15.55
N GLY A 61 -3.25 13.34 -16.81
CA GLY A 61 -3.56 14.21 -17.93
C GLY A 61 -2.63 15.39 -18.13
N LYS A 62 -1.66 15.63 -17.23
CA LYS A 62 -0.61 16.66 -17.37
C LYS A 62 0.61 16.09 -18.07
N THR A 63 1.40 16.97 -18.72
CA THR A 63 2.73 16.62 -19.22
C THR A 63 3.74 16.65 -18.06
N ARG A 64 4.89 16.01 -18.22
CA ARG A 64 5.92 15.97 -17.16
C ARG A 64 6.47 17.35 -16.80
N GLU A 65 6.46 18.29 -17.73
CA GLU A 65 6.87 19.68 -17.55
C GLU A 65 5.87 20.47 -16.68
N GLU A 66 4.63 20.00 -16.58
CA GLU A 66 3.58 20.60 -15.75
C GLU A 66 3.51 20.01 -14.33
N PHE A 67 4.34 19.00 -14.03
CA PHE A 67 4.39 18.42 -12.69
C PHE A 67 4.94 19.44 -11.68
N SER A 68 4.21 19.62 -10.58
CA SER A 68 4.58 20.58 -9.54
C SER A 68 4.26 20.01 -8.15
N PRO A 69 5.16 20.20 -7.16
CA PRO A 69 4.88 19.89 -5.76
C PRO A 69 3.95 20.92 -5.09
N GLU A 70 3.67 22.06 -5.76
CA GLU A 70 2.79 23.09 -5.22
C GLU A 70 1.38 22.53 -4.95
N PRO A 71 0.63 23.12 -3.98
CA PRO A 71 -0.75 22.75 -3.74
C PRO A 71 -1.62 22.84 -4.98
N ILE A 72 -2.55 21.88 -5.13
CA ILE A 72 -3.51 21.83 -6.24
C ILE A 72 -4.95 21.86 -5.70
N THR A 73 -5.84 22.49 -6.46
CA THR A 73 -7.29 22.55 -6.15
C THR A 73 -8.07 21.49 -6.93
N TYR A 74 -9.32 21.22 -6.50
CA TYR A 74 -10.21 20.30 -7.24
C TYR A 74 -10.54 20.81 -8.66
N ASP A 75 -10.53 22.13 -8.88
CA ASP A 75 -10.78 22.71 -10.21
C ASP A 75 -9.63 22.47 -11.19
N GLU A 76 -8.42 22.21 -10.68
CA GLU A 76 -7.20 22.02 -11.47
C GLU A 76 -6.86 20.55 -11.72
N MET A 77 -7.44 19.62 -10.94
CA MET A 77 -7.16 18.20 -11.11
C MET A 77 -8.20 17.51 -11.99
N ARG A 78 -7.79 16.44 -12.64
CA ARG A 78 -8.67 15.61 -13.45
C ARG A 78 -9.75 14.98 -12.58
N PRO A 79 -11.05 14.99 -12.99
CA PRO A 79 -12.13 14.41 -12.19
C PRO A 79 -11.92 12.95 -11.79
N GLY A 80 -11.25 12.14 -12.61
CA GLY A 80 -10.88 10.76 -12.27
C GLY A 80 -10.01 10.62 -11.02
N CYS A 81 -9.41 11.71 -10.52
CA CYS A 81 -8.70 11.69 -9.24
C CYS A 81 -9.62 11.50 -8.03
N TYR A 82 -10.92 11.96 -8.10
CA TYR A 82 -11.81 11.99 -6.95
C TYR A 82 -13.26 11.53 -7.24
N ASP A 83 -13.66 11.41 -8.49
CA ASP A 83 -15.01 11.00 -8.89
C ASP A 83 -15.02 9.54 -9.40
N PRO A 84 -15.88 8.66 -8.85
CA PRO A 84 -15.89 7.24 -9.23
C PRO A 84 -16.20 7.00 -10.71
N ALA A 85 -17.16 7.73 -11.29
CA ALA A 85 -17.55 7.53 -12.69
C ALA A 85 -16.46 8.00 -13.65
N ALA A 86 -15.85 9.15 -13.36
CA ALA A 86 -14.71 9.67 -14.11
C ALA A 86 -13.48 8.76 -13.96
N ARG A 87 -13.25 8.17 -12.77
CA ARG A 87 -12.19 7.19 -12.54
C ARG A 87 -12.37 5.95 -13.43
N VAL A 88 -13.58 5.42 -13.54
CA VAL A 88 -13.86 4.28 -14.42
C VAL A 88 -13.58 4.63 -15.87
N ALA A 89 -13.94 5.83 -16.32
CA ALA A 89 -13.61 6.28 -17.69
C ALA A 89 -12.09 6.40 -17.91
N ASP A 90 -11.33 6.87 -16.93
CA ASP A 90 -9.87 6.92 -16.98
C ASP A 90 -9.23 5.54 -16.95
N MET A 91 -9.80 4.61 -16.17
CA MET A 91 -9.39 3.21 -16.18
C MET A 91 -9.62 2.57 -17.56
N ASP A 92 -10.75 2.84 -18.21
CA ASP A 92 -11.04 2.34 -19.55
C ASP A 92 -10.04 2.89 -20.57
N GLN A 93 -9.71 4.18 -20.49
CA GLN A 93 -8.69 4.82 -21.32
C GLN A 93 -7.30 4.18 -21.12
N GLY A 94 -6.88 3.96 -19.85
CA GLY A 94 -5.60 3.34 -19.50
C GLY A 94 -5.58 1.81 -19.60
N ARG A 95 -6.71 1.17 -19.97
CA ARG A 95 -6.84 -0.30 -19.99
C ARG A 95 -6.65 -0.96 -18.64
N VAL A 96 -7.02 -0.27 -17.57
CA VAL A 96 -7.04 -0.80 -16.20
C VAL A 96 -8.35 -1.55 -15.98
N LEU A 97 -8.25 -2.86 -15.84
CA LEU A 97 -9.41 -3.75 -15.66
C LEU A 97 -10.02 -3.59 -14.27
N ALA A 98 -9.17 -3.55 -13.26
CA ALA A 98 -9.54 -3.25 -11.88
C ALA A 98 -8.40 -2.50 -11.19
N SER A 99 -8.75 -1.70 -10.18
CA SER A 99 -7.83 -0.82 -9.44
C SER A 99 -8.02 -0.99 -7.93
N MET A 100 -6.95 -0.96 -7.15
CA MET A 100 -6.96 -0.82 -5.71
C MET A 100 -6.53 0.61 -5.36
N LEU A 101 -7.26 1.27 -4.45
CA LEU A 101 -7.12 2.69 -4.19
C LEU A 101 -6.57 2.94 -2.79
N PHE A 102 -5.36 3.49 -2.68
CA PHE A 102 -4.83 4.04 -1.45
C PHE A 102 -5.40 5.44 -1.18
N PRO A 103 -5.65 5.81 0.09
CA PRO A 103 -6.13 7.13 0.45
C PRO A 103 -5.04 8.20 0.33
N SER A 104 -5.44 9.45 0.11
CA SER A 104 -4.52 10.61 0.06
C SER A 104 -4.62 11.49 1.30
N PHE A 105 -5.79 12.02 1.64
CA PHE A 105 -5.96 12.88 2.83
C PHE A 105 -5.64 12.15 4.13
N PRO A 106 -6.14 10.93 4.40
CA PRO A 106 -5.75 10.16 5.58
C PRO A 106 -4.26 9.77 5.60
N ARG A 107 -3.52 10.04 4.53
CA ARG A 107 -2.27 9.41 4.12
C ARG A 107 -2.47 7.91 3.91
N TYR A 108 -1.46 7.21 3.47
CA TYR A 108 -1.52 5.84 2.94
C TYR A 108 -2.25 4.79 3.79
N CYS A 109 -2.21 4.89 5.12
CA CYS A 109 -2.84 3.91 6.02
C CYS A 109 -3.63 4.54 7.18
N GLY A 110 -4.06 5.79 7.03
CA GLY A 110 -4.85 6.47 8.06
C GLY A 110 -4.04 7.20 9.12
N GLN A 111 -2.79 7.58 8.82
CA GLN A 111 -1.90 8.25 9.76
C GLN A 111 -2.50 9.55 10.33
N VAL A 112 -3.24 10.32 9.51
CA VAL A 112 -3.91 11.55 9.96
C VAL A 112 -4.88 11.29 11.10
N PHE A 113 -5.63 10.19 11.04
CA PHE A 113 -6.56 9.78 12.08
C PHE A 113 -5.84 9.15 13.28
N HIS A 114 -4.73 8.46 13.05
CA HIS A 114 -3.86 8.01 14.14
C HIS A 114 -3.30 9.19 14.95
N GLU A 115 -2.92 10.27 14.31
CA GLU A 115 -2.39 11.49 14.93
C GLU A 115 -3.48 12.36 15.59
N ALA A 116 -4.76 12.11 15.32
CA ALA A 116 -5.87 12.90 15.83
C ALA A 116 -6.01 12.82 17.35
N LYS A 117 -6.44 13.92 17.98
CA LYS A 117 -6.69 14.03 19.42
C LYS A 117 -8.01 13.37 19.82
N ASP A 118 -9.05 13.59 19.02
CA ASP A 118 -10.38 13.00 19.20
C ASP A 118 -10.46 11.62 18.51
N LYS A 119 -10.26 10.56 19.29
CA LYS A 119 -10.27 9.19 18.78
C LYS A 119 -11.68 8.68 18.41
N GLU A 120 -12.74 9.22 19.00
CA GLU A 120 -14.12 8.90 18.61
C GLU A 120 -14.40 9.45 17.21
N LEU A 121 -14.10 10.72 16.98
CA LEU A 121 -14.23 11.34 15.65
C LEU A 121 -13.35 10.63 14.62
N ALA A 122 -12.10 10.32 14.98
CA ALA A 122 -11.17 9.63 14.09
C ALA A 122 -11.69 8.24 13.67
N LEU A 123 -12.28 7.47 14.58
CA LEU A 123 -12.89 6.17 14.27
C LEU A 123 -14.07 6.31 13.30
N GLU A 124 -14.94 7.29 13.53
CA GLU A 124 -16.05 7.57 12.62
C GLU A 124 -15.56 8.03 11.23
N CYS A 125 -14.44 8.77 11.19
CA CYS A 125 -13.80 9.14 9.91
C CYS A 125 -13.23 7.94 9.16
N VAL A 126 -12.61 6.98 9.86
CA VAL A 126 -12.13 5.72 9.29
C VAL A 126 -13.30 4.93 8.69
N ARG A 127 -14.40 4.76 9.44
CA ARG A 127 -15.59 4.05 8.98
C ARG A 127 -16.24 4.73 7.78
N ALA A 128 -16.35 6.06 7.81
CA ALA A 128 -16.91 6.83 6.71
C ALA A 128 -16.11 6.65 5.40
N TRP A 129 -14.78 6.59 5.49
CA TRP A 129 -13.92 6.33 4.35
C TRP A 129 -14.10 4.89 3.83
N ASN A 130 -14.12 3.91 4.72
CA ASN A 130 -14.30 2.50 4.36
C ASN A 130 -15.66 2.26 3.69
N ASP A 131 -16.72 2.79 4.26
CA ASP A 131 -18.07 2.67 3.70
C ASP A 131 -18.18 3.38 2.34
N PHE A 132 -17.50 4.52 2.17
CA PHE A 132 -17.42 5.22 0.89
C PHE A 132 -16.78 4.36 -0.20
N ILE A 133 -15.64 3.73 0.06
CA ILE A 133 -14.98 2.83 -0.90
C ILE A 133 -15.87 1.62 -1.22
N LEU A 134 -16.49 1.02 -0.21
CA LEU A 134 -17.36 -0.15 -0.41
C LEU A 134 -18.61 0.18 -1.23
N GLU A 135 -19.25 1.32 -0.97
CA GLU A 135 -20.54 1.69 -1.57
C GLU A 135 -20.39 2.39 -2.92
N GLU A 136 -19.54 3.43 -2.99
CA GLU A 136 -19.48 4.29 -4.17
C GLU A 136 -18.49 3.80 -5.24
N PHE A 137 -17.49 2.96 -4.85
CA PHE A 137 -16.58 2.35 -5.80
C PHE A 137 -16.90 0.87 -6.02
N ALA A 138 -16.75 0.03 -5.01
CA ALA A 138 -16.82 -1.42 -5.20
C ALA A 138 -18.22 -1.90 -5.57
N ALA A 139 -19.26 -1.46 -4.84
CA ALA A 139 -20.64 -1.87 -5.11
C ALA A 139 -21.22 -1.19 -6.37
N ALA A 140 -20.88 0.09 -6.61
CA ALA A 140 -21.36 0.82 -7.76
C ALA A 140 -20.74 0.32 -9.09
N TYR A 141 -19.50 -0.19 -9.04
CA TYR A 141 -18.77 -0.67 -10.22
C TYR A 141 -18.19 -2.08 -9.97
N PRO A 142 -19.03 -3.13 -9.95
CA PRO A 142 -18.62 -4.48 -9.61
C PRO A 142 -17.48 -4.99 -10.51
N GLY A 143 -16.44 -5.54 -9.89
CA GLY A 143 -15.26 -6.05 -10.58
C GLY A 143 -14.28 -4.99 -11.08
N ARG A 144 -14.52 -3.68 -10.82
CA ARG A 144 -13.61 -2.60 -11.22
C ARG A 144 -12.70 -2.12 -10.09
N PHE A 145 -13.05 -2.36 -8.83
CA PHE A 145 -12.24 -1.93 -7.69
C PHE A 145 -12.04 -3.08 -6.71
N ILE A 146 -10.79 -3.28 -6.29
CA ILE A 146 -10.41 -4.16 -5.19
C ILE A 146 -10.56 -3.34 -3.90
N PRO A 147 -11.56 -3.58 -3.04
CA PRO A 147 -11.80 -2.73 -1.89
C PRO A 147 -10.70 -2.90 -0.85
N MET A 148 -9.94 -1.84 -0.61
CA MET A 148 -8.95 -1.73 0.45
C MET A 148 -9.44 -0.76 1.51
N MET A 149 -9.24 -1.10 2.78
CA MET A 149 -9.74 -0.37 3.93
C MET A 149 -8.59 0.24 4.74
N ILE A 150 -8.86 1.33 5.44
CA ILE A 150 -7.99 1.83 6.50
C ILE A 150 -8.51 1.34 7.86
N ILE A 151 -7.62 1.25 8.84
CA ILE A 151 -7.95 0.75 10.17
C ILE A 151 -7.57 1.77 11.26
N PRO A 152 -8.22 1.74 12.43
CA PRO A 152 -7.84 2.59 13.56
C PRO A 152 -6.52 2.09 14.17
N LEU A 153 -5.39 2.58 13.66
CA LEU A 153 -4.03 2.13 14.04
C LEU A 153 -3.72 2.26 15.54
N TRP A 154 -4.45 3.10 16.28
CA TRP A 154 -4.23 3.33 17.72
C TRP A 154 -4.91 2.30 18.63
N ASP A 155 -5.78 1.45 18.07
CA ASP A 155 -6.53 0.45 18.82
C ASP A 155 -6.63 -0.86 18.02
N PRO A 156 -5.77 -1.86 18.29
CA PRO A 156 -5.74 -3.09 17.53
C PRO A 156 -7.01 -3.95 17.67
N VAL A 157 -7.77 -3.78 18.78
CA VAL A 157 -9.04 -4.49 18.97
C VAL A 157 -10.12 -3.87 18.09
N ALA A 158 -10.22 -2.53 18.09
CA ALA A 158 -11.11 -1.82 17.19
C ALA A 158 -10.74 -2.04 15.72
N ALA A 159 -9.43 -2.14 15.41
CA ALA A 159 -8.93 -2.46 14.08
C ALA A 159 -9.37 -3.85 13.62
N ALA A 160 -9.24 -4.87 14.47
CA ALA A 160 -9.71 -6.23 14.19
C ALA A 160 -11.22 -6.26 13.92
N ALA A 161 -12.00 -5.59 14.77
CA ALA A 161 -13.46 -5.50 14.59
C ALA A 161 -13.84 -4.80 13.26
N GLU A 162 -13.09 -3.77 12.84
CA GLU A 162 -13.32 -3.08 11.56
C GLU A 162 -12.91 -3.95 10.36
N ILE A 163 -11.85 -4.76 10.48
CA ILE A 163 -11.46 -5.75 9.48
C ILE A 163 -12.58 -6.78 9.28
N GLU A 164 -13.07 -7.37 10.36
CA GLU A 164 -14.16 -8.36 10.31
C GLU A 164 -15.44 -7.74 9.71
N ARG A 165 -15.81 -6.52 10.15
CA ARG A 165 -16.98 -5.80 9.62
C ARG A 165 -16.88 -5.60 8.11
N THR A 166 -15.76 -5.09 7.65
CA THR A 166 -15.56 -4.72 6.23
C THR A 166 -15.32 -5.94 5.35
N ALA A 167 -14.67 -6.99 5.86
CA ALA A 167 -14.56 -8.28 5.17
C ALA A 167 -15.94 -8.88 4.87
N GLY A 168 -16.88 -8.80 5.83
CA GLY A 168 -18.28 -9.19 5.64
C GLY A 168 -19.02 -8.38 4.56
N LEU A 169 -18.55 -7.17 4.24
CA LEU A 169 -19.07 -6.29 3.19
C LEU A 169 -18.29 -6.39 1.87
N GLY A 170 -17.27 -7.22 1.81
CA GLY A 170 -16.53 -7.51 0.58
C GLY A 170 -15.14 -6.88 0.48
N ALA A 171 -14.62 -6.26 1.54
CA ALA A 171 -13.23 -5.80 1.59
C ALA A 171 -12.25 -6.94 1.27
N LYS A 172 -11.10 -6.59 0.69
CA LYS A 172 -10.07 -7.54 0.23
C LYS A 172 -8.70 -7.25 0.81
N SER A 173 -8.47 -6.02 1.22
CA SER A 173 -7.19 -5.58 1.76
C SER A 173 -7.39 -4.53 2.85
N ILE A 174 -6.39 -4.38 3.71
CA ILE A 174 -6.20 -3.23 4.57
C ILE A 174 -4.89 -2.53 4.22
N ALA A 175 -4.86 -1.22 4.34
CA ALA A 175 -3.63 -0.46 4.35
C ALA A 175 -3.01 -0.47 5.75
N PHE A 176 -1.72 -0.78 5.84
CA PHE A 176 -0.96 -0.79 7.09
C PHE A 176 0.37 -0.06 6.94
N SER A 177 0.98 0.32 8.05
CA SER A 177 2.28 0.99 8.03
C SER A 177 3.42 0.02 7.73
N GLU A 178 4.28 0.37 6.77
CA GLU A 178 5.53 -0.35 6.49
C GLU A 178 6.46 -0.41 7.71
N ASN A 179 6.37 0.57 8.61
CA ASN A 179 7.09 0.59 9.88
C ASN A 179 6.28 1.34 10.95
N PRO A 180 5.43 0.65 11.74
CA PRO A 180 4.58 1.29 12.74
C PRO A 180 5.37 2.02 13.84
N THR A 181 6.63 1.63 14.11
CA THR A 181 7.43 2.29 15.16
C THR A 181 7.76 3.75 14.82
N LYS A 182 7.80 4.09 13.53
CA LYS A 182 7.99 5.48 13.08
C LYS A 182 6.76 6.36 13.31
N LEU A 183 5.60 5.73 13.49
CA LEU A 183 4.36 6.40 13.90
C LEU A 183 4.19 6.46 15.44
N GLY A 184 5.19 6.03 16.21
CA GLY A 184 5.10 5.93 17.68
C GLY A 184 4.28 4.73 18.16
N LEU A 185 3.98 3.78 17.29
CA LEU A 185 3.25 2.55 17.59
C LEU A 185 4.20 1.40 17.93
N PRO A 186 3.75 0.36 18.62
CA PRO A 186 4.54 -0.85 18.85
C PRO A 186 4.97 -1.52 17.54
N SER A 187 6.14 -2.16 17.55
CA SER A 187 6.65 -2.91 16.40
C SER A 187 5.81 -4.16 16.13
N ILE A 188 5.93 -4.70 14.91
CA ILE A 188 5.29 -5.97 14.52
C ILE A 188 5.87 -7.20 15.23
N HIS A 189 6.98 -7.04 15.94
CA HIS A 189 7.62 -8.10 16.72
C HIS A 189 6.97 -8.31 18.11
N THR A 190 6.02 -7.44 18.49
CA THR A 190 5.28 -7.56 19.74
C THR A 190 3.90 -8.21 19.52
N GLY A 191 3.29 -8.72 20.58
CA GLY A 191 1.90 -9.23 20.51
C GLY A 191 0.82 -8.15 20.41
N HIS A 192 1.21 -6.87 20.30
CA HIS A 192 0.25 -5.76 20.22
C HIS A 192 -0.71 -5.89 19.02
N TRP A 193 -0.19 -6.34 17.88
CA TRP A 193 -0.93 -6.46 16.64
C TRP A 193 -1.61 -7.83 16.45
N ASP A 194 -1.49 -8.74 17.41
CA ASP A 194 -2.06 -10.08 17.29
C ASP A 194 -3.57 -10.09 16.95
N PRO A 195 -4.43 -9.18 17.50
CA PRO A 195 -5.83 -9.11 17.09
C PRO A 195 -6.00 -8.79 15.59
N VAL A 196 -5.15 -7.91 15.05
CA VAL A 196 -5.18 -7.52 13.62
C VAL A 196 -4.75 -8.67 12.73
N TRP A 197 -3.63 -9.34 13.09
CA TRP A 197 -3.13 -10.47 12.30
C TRP A 197 -4.09 -11.65 12.33
N GLN A 198 -4.72 -11.93 13.47
CA GLN A 198 -5.74 -12.97 13.57
C GLN A 198 -6.95 -12.65 12.68
N ALA A 199 -7.46 -11.42 12.72
CA ALA A 199 -8.58 -11.02 11.88
C ALA A 199 -8.24 -11.11 10.38
N CYS A 200 -7.01 -10.74 9.97
CA CYS A 200 -6.56 -10.90 8.59
C CYS A 200 -6.43 -12.37 8.18
N ASP A 201 -5.88 -13.23 9.07
CA ASP A 201 -5.74 -14.66 8.84
C ASP A 201 -7.09 -15.35 8.67
N ASP A 202 -8.06 -15.04 9.54
CA ASP A 202 -9.39 -15.62 9.55
C ASP A 202 -10.26 -15.19 8.37
N THR A 203 -10.12 -13.94 7.93
CA THR A 203 -10.92 -13.36 6.84
C THR A 203 -10.27 -13.47 5.46
N GLY A 204 -8.97 -13.76 5.41
CA GLY A 204 -8.19 -13.74 4.16
C GLY A 204 -7.90 -12.35 3.62
N ILE A 205 -8.06 -11.31 4.45
CA ILE A 205 -7.72 -9.91 4.11
C ILE A 205 -6.20 -9.78 3.98
N VAL A 206 -5.75 -9.18 2.89
CA VAL A 206 -4.32 -8.93 2.63
C VAL A 206 -3.88 -7.63 3.29
N VAL A 207 -2.71 -7.63 3.91
CA VAL A 207 -2.09 -6.42 4.49
C VAL A 207 -1.23 -5.75 3.42
N SER A 208 -1.69 -4.64 2.85
CA SER A 208 -0.95 -3.86 1.87
C SER A 208 -0.19 -2.72 2.54
N MET A 209 1.11 -2.64 2.27
CA MET A 209 2.00 -1.65 2.88
C MET A 209 2.67 -0.83 1.77
N HIS A 210 2.21 0.42 1.64
CA HIS A 210 2.75 1.36 0.67
C HIS A 210 4.02 2.03 1.22
N VAL A 211 5.00 2.28 0.36
CA VAL A 211 6.16 3.10 0.72
C VAL A 211 5.70 4.47 1.24
N GLY A 212 6.30 4.95 2.33
CA GLY A 212 5.88 6.21 2.98
C GLY A 212 4.73 6.09 3.98
N SER A 213 4.10 4.92 4.12
CA SER A 213 3.05 4.69 5.12
C SER A 213 3.54 4.78 6.57
N SER A 214 4.85 4.79 6.80
CA SER A 214 5.47 5.09 8.09
C SER A 214 5.61 6.61 8.37
N SER A 215 5.23 7.48 7.44
CA SER A 215 5.51 8.93 7.47
C SER A 215 7.01 9.27 7.59
N ASN A 216 7.88 8.31 7.32
CA ASN A 216 9.33 8.46 7.44
C ASN A 216 10.04 7.70 6.32
N LEU A 217 10.37 8.40 5.25
CA LEU A 217 11.20 7.86 4.20
C LEU A 217 12.69 8.01 4.57
N LEU A 218 13.43 6.92 4.45
CA LEU A 218 14.84 6.89 4.76
C LEU A 218 15.65 7.77 3.81
N ARG A 219 16.62 8.49 4.36
CA ARG A 219 17.60 9.29 3.62
C ARG A 219 18.98 9.13 4.24
N THR A 220 20.03 9.36 3.45
CA THR A 220 21.41 9.23 3.92
C THR A 220 21.87 10.46 4.70
N SER A 221 21.28 11.64 4.42
CA SER A 221 21.54 12.91 5.08
C SER A 221 20.40 13.89 4.83
N ASP A 222 20.34 14.98 5.60
CA ASP A 222 19.29 16.01 5.45
C ASP A 222 19.44 16.78 4.13
N ASP A 223 20.64 16.88 3.59
CA ASP A 223 20.98 17.55 2.34
C ASP A 223 21.08 16.60 1.13
N MET A 224 20.57 15.37 1.26
CA MET A 224 20.51 14.42 0.16
C MET A 224 19.74 15.02 -1.03
N PRO A 225 20.31 15.03 -2.26
CA PRO A 225 19.63 15.56 -3.43
C PRO A 225 18.27 14.87 -3.66
N THR A 226 17.24 15.66 -3.99
CA THR A 226 15.85 15.16 -4.12
C THR A 226 15.74 13.96 -5.07
N LEU A 227 16.36 13.98 -6.24
CA LEU A 227 16.31 12.86 -7.19
C LEU A 227 17.01 11.60 -6.65
N ALA A 228 18.10 11.76 -5.90
CA ALA A 228 18.77 10.65 -5.25
C ALA A 228 17.89 10.07 -4.12
N PHE A 229 17.22 10.93 -3.35
CA PHE A 229 16.26 10.53 -2.32
C PHE A 229 15.08 9.74 -2.93
N MET A 230 14.47 10.21 -4.00
CA MET A 230 13.38 9.51 -4.69
C MET A 230 13.82 8.14 -5.21
N ALA A 231 15.01 8.05 -5.83
CA ALA A 231 15.55 6.79 -6.32
C ALA A 231 15.93 5.80 -5.21
N TYR A 232 16.20 6.27 -4.00
CA TYR A 232 16.70 5.47 -2.88
C TYR A 232 15.57 4.97 -1.96
N SER A 233 14.62 5.84 -1.63
CA SER A 233 13.76 5.64 -0.45
C SER A 233 12.79 4.47 -0.61
N ALA A 234 12.16 4.29 -1.76
CA ALA A 234 11.16 3.25 -1.98
C ALA A 234 11.73 1.85 -1.72
N ALA A 235 12.77 1.45 -2.45
CA ALA A 235 13.37 0.13 -2.33
C ALA A 235 13.96 -0.14 -0.93
N VAL A 236 14.59 0.86 -0.31
CA VAL A 236 15.25 0.68 0.99
C VAL A 236 14.25 0.56 2.13
N ASN A 237 13.17 1.34 2.11
CA ASN A 237 12.09 1.21 3.09
C ASN A 237 11.44 -0.18 2.99
N GLN A 238 11.06 -0.61 1.80
CA GLN A 238 10.40 -1.90 1.60
C GLN A 238 11.32 -3.10 1.87
N ALA A 239 12.63 -2.96 1.63
CA ALA A 239 13.59 -4.00 2.01
C ALA A 239 13.66 -4.21 3.54
N GLY A 240 13.60 -3.12 4.30
CA GLY A 240 13.48 -3.18 5.76
C GLY A 240 12.19 -3.88 6.19
N THR A 241 11.07 -3.48 5.60
CA THR A 241 9.75 -4.07 5.85
C THR A 241 9.74 -5.58 5.55
N LEU A 242 10.28 -6.00 4.39
CA LEU A 242 10.39 -7.42 4.04
C LEU A 242 11.11 -8.22 5.12
N LEU A 243 12.29 -7.75 5.55
CA LEU A 243 13.09 -8.47 6.54
C LEU A 243 12.40 -8.49 7.91
N ASP A 244 11.79 -7.39 8.34
CA ASP A 244 11.04 -7.35 9.59
C ASP A 244 9.92 -8.41 9.60
N TRP A 245 9.16 -8.54 8.52
CA TRP A 245 8.09 -9.52 8.42
C TRP A 245 8.61 -10.96 8.35
N LEU A 246 9.64 -11.23 7.55
CA LEU A 246 10.23 -12.57 7.44
C LEU A 246 10.77 -13.09 8.78
N PHE A 247 11.32 -12.18 9.61
CA PHE A 247 11.89 -12.54 10.91
C PHE A 247 10.96 -12.31 12.10
N SER A 248 9.72 -11.84 11.88
CA SER A 248 8.77 -11.55 12.98
C SER A 248 8.18 -12.78 13.67
N GLY A 249 8.19 -13.94 13.01
CA GLY A 249 7.44 -15.12 13.44
C GLY A 249 5.93 -15.05 13.18
N ASN A 250 5.42 -13.94 12.63
CA ASN A 250 3.98 -13.76 12.35
C ASN A 250 3.48 -14.77 11.31
N PHE A 251 4.21 -15.04 10.25
CA PHE A 251 3.81 -16.00 9.23
C PHE A 251 3.75 -17.45 9.72
N THR A 252 4.51 -17.80 10.77
CA THR A 252 4.41 -19.11 11.41
C THR A 252 3.17 -19.21 12.29
N ARG A 253 2.78 -18.09 12.95
CA ARG A 253 1.60 -18.05 13.83
C ARG A 253 0.29 -17.92 13.04
N TYR A 254 0.32 -17.23 11.92
CA TYR A 254 -0.82 -16.88 11.07
C TYR A 254 -0.60 -17.40 9.66
N ALA A 255 -0.96 -18.66 9.42
CA ALA A 255 -0.58 -19.40 8.21
C ALA A 255 -1.24 -18.89 6.91
N ASN A 256 -2.35 -18.17 6.99
CA ASN A 256 -3.05 -17.59 5.84
C ASN A 256 -2.72 -16.11 5.63
N LEU A 257 -2.01 -15.48 6.58
CA LEU A 257 -1.67 -14.06 6.53
C LEU A 257 -0.82 -13.76 5.30
N LYS A 258 -1.20 -12.75 4.53
CA LYS A 258 -0.50 -12.30 3.33
C LYS A 258 -0.20 -10.81 3.41
N ILE A 259 0.97 -10.42 2.91
CA ILE A 259 1.36 -9.02 2.80
C ILE A 259 1.68 -8.66 1.34
N ALA A 260 1.36 -7.45 0.95
CA ALA A 260 1.77 -6.84 -0.32
C ALA A 260 2.62 -5.60 -0.04
N LEU A 261 3.73 -5.48 -0.77
CA LEU A 261 4.69 -4.37 -0.67
C LEU A 261 4.48 -3.45 -1.87
N SER A 262 3.70 -2.38 -1.66
CA SER A 262 3.25 -1.47 -2.71
C SER A 262 4.28 -0.36 -2.99
N GLU A 263 4.43 -0.02 -4.27
CA GLU A 263 5.38 0.98 -4.82
C GLU A 263 6.85 0.74 -4.41
N GLY A 264 7.18 -0.54 -4.11
CA GLY A 264 8.51 -0.90 -3.63
C GLY A 264 9.48 -1.31 -4.71
N SER A 265 9.03 -1.59 -5.93
CA SER A 265 9.77 -2.36 -6.93
C SER A 265 10.11 -3.77 -6.44
N ILE A 266 10.73 -4.59 -7.29
CA ILE A 266 10.98 -6.02 -6.99
C ILE A 266 12.43 -6.45 -7.20
N GLY A 267 13.25 -5.64 -7.89
CA GLY A 267 14.61 -6.00 -8.27
C GLY A 267 15.59 -6.18 -7.11
N TRP A 268 15.28 -5.62 -5.95
CA TRP A 268 16.08 -5.75 -4.73
C TRP A 268 15.74 -7.03 -3.92
N ILE A 269 14.58 -7.63 -4.13
CA ILE A 269 14.08 -8.80 -3.37
C ILE A 269 15.05 -9.97 -3.42
N PRO A 270 15.59 -10.40 -4.57
CA PRO A 270 16.53 -11.53 -4.65
C PRO A 270 17.74 -11.40 -3.75
N TYR A 271 18.33 -10.20 -3.71
CA TYR A 271 19.51 -9.94 -2.87
C TYR A 271 19.18 -10.14 -1.39
N PHE A 272 18.06 -9.58 -0.92
CA PHE A 272 17.70 -9.67 0.50
C PHE A 272 17.24 -11.07 0.92
N LEU A 273 16.62 -11.84 0.03
CA LEU A 273 16.33 -13.26 0.28
C LEU A 273 17.61 -14.09 0.43
N GLU A 274 18.53 -13.96 -0.51
CA GLU A 274 19.82 -14.64 -0.42
C GLU A 274 20.61 -14.20 0.82
N ARG A 275 20.60 -12.92 1.12
CA ARG A 275 21.28 -12.38 2.29
C ARG A 275 20.68 -12.88 3.60
N ALA A 276 19.36 -12.96 3.70
CA ALA A 276 18.64 -13.50 4.85
C ALA A 276 19.02 -14.97 5.09
N GLU A 277 19.01 -15.81 4.05
CA GLU A 277 19.46 -17.21 4.12
C GLU A 277 20.91 -17.32 4.60
N GLN A 278 21.82 -16.54 4.03
CA GLN A 278 23.22 -16.53 4.43
C GLN A 278 23.44 -16.11 5.88
N VAL A 279 22.65 -15.14 6.36
CA VAL A 279 22.72 -14.67 7.75
C VAL A 279 22.21 -15.74 8.69
N VAL A 280 21.08 -16.38 8.39
CA VAL A 280 20.57 -17.50 9.19
C VAL A 280 21.60 -18.63 9.25
N ASP A 281 22.13 -19.08 8.11
CA ASP A 281 23.11 -20.17 8.07
C ASP A 281 24.37 -19.86 8.91
N LYS A 282 24.93 -18.67 8.77
CA LYS A 282 26.23 -18.32 9.37
C LYS A 282 26.12 -17.81 10.81
N GLN A 283 25.00 -17.18 11.18
CA GLN A 283 24.92 -16.39 12.41
C GLN A 283 23.92 -16.95 13.43
N LYS A 284 23.04 -17.89 13.06
CA LYS A 284 21.95 -18.37 13.94
C LYS A 284 22.43 -18.85 15.31
N TYR A 285 23.58 -19.52 15.39
CA TYR A 285 24.04 -20.12 16.65
C TYR A 285 24.52 -19.12 17.69
N TRP A 286 25.07 -17.99 17.28
CA TRP A 286 25.47 -16.95 18.23
C TRP A 286 24.34 -15.93 18.41
N ALA A 287 23.66 -15.54 17.34
CA ALA A 287 22.56 -14.58 17.40
C ALA A 287 21.41 -15.08 18.29
N SER A 288 21.15 -16.39 18.33
CA SER A 288 20.13 -16.98 19.22
C SER A 288 20.54 -16.98 20.72
N ARG A 289 21.83 -16.84 21.00
CA ARG A 289 22.35 -16.86 22.39
C ARG A 289 22.56 -15.47 22.97
N PHE A 290 22.73 -14.50 22.10
CA PHE A 290 23.05 -13.14 22.48
C PHE A 290 22.05 -12.22 21.77
N ASP A 291 21.17 -11.70 22.55
CA ASP A 291 20.29 -10.63 22.11
C ASP A 291 21.11 -9.34 22.05
N ILE A 292 21.79 -9.13 20.93
CA ILE A 292 22.72 -8.00 20.77
C ILE A 292 22.00 -6.87 20.02
N ASP A 293 21.69 -5.81 20.72
CA ASP A 293 21.46 -4.51 20.09
C ASP A 293 22.81 -3.96 19.62
N MET A 294 23.09 -4.06 18.33
CA MET A 294 24.36 -3.58 17.75
C MET A 294 24.53 -2.06 17.90
N ASN A 295 23.43 -1.30 18.04
CA ASN A 295 23.48 0.13 18.32
C ASN A 295 23.76 0.41 19.79
N ALA A 296 23.22 -0.41 20.68
CA ALA A 296 23.48 -0.33 22.11
C ALA A 296 24.79 -0.99 22.54
N ALA A 297 25.45 -1.76 21.69
CA ALA A 297 26.79 -2.33 21.98
C ALA A 297 27.82 -1.24 22.31
N HIS A 298 27.65 -0.03 21.80
CA HIS A 298 28.44 1.13 22.19
C HIS A 298 28.15 1.62 23.61
N ASP A 299 26.90 1.50 24.06
CA ASP A 299 26.42 2.10 25.33
C ASP A 299 26.17 1.05 26.42
N ARG A 300 26.49 -0.22 26.22
CA ARG A 300 26.22 -1.36 27.11
C ARG A 300 24.74 -1.45 27.53
N GLY A 301 23.83 -1.06 26.64
CA GLY A 301 22.40 -1.23 26.84
C GLY A 301 22.01 -2.70 26.80
N GLU A 302 20.98 -3.05 27.56
CA GLU A 302 20.42 -4.39 27.57
C GLU A 302 19.85 -4.73 26.18
N ALA A 303 20.28 -5.83 25.62
CA ALA A 303 19.69 -6.43 24.44
C ALA A 303 18.23 -6.80 24.74
N LYS A 304 17.30 -6.38 23.88
CA LYS A 304 15.88 -6.73 24.02
C LYS A 304 15.52 -7.86 23.06
N GLY A 305 14.90 -8.86 23.64
CA GLY A 305 14.60 -10.16 23.11
C GLY A 305 14.23 -10.26 21.65
N ALA A 306 14.93 -11.13 20.95
CA ALA A 306 14.54 -11.53 19.61
C ALA A 306 13.09 -12.07 19.65
N ALA A 307 12.27 -11.63 18.72
CA ALA A 307 11.01 -12.29 18.43
C ALA A 307 11.27 -13.80 18.25
N SER A 308 10.28 -14.60 18.56
CA SER A 308 10.36 -16.07 18.49
C SER A 308 10.45 -16.57 17.04
N PHE A 309 11.55 -16.21 16.36
CA PHE A 309 11.85 -16.72 15.02
C PHE A 309 12.40 -18.14 15.14
N ASP A 310 11.76 -19.08 14.48
CA ASP A 310 12.27 -20.44 14.38
C ASP A 310 13.46 -20.47 13.43
N LEU A 311 14.64 -20.77 13.96
CA LEU A 311 15.91 -20.78 13.24
C LEU A 311 16.02 -21.83 12.14
N ASP A 312 15.13 -22.82 12.11
CA ASP A 312 15.03 -23.83 11.06
C ASP A 312 14.00 -23.46 9.99
N THR A 313 13.41 -22.26 10.07
CA THR A 313 12.44 -21.78 9.09
C THR A 313 13.08 -21.57 7.71
N ASP A 314 12.42 -22.06 6.68
CA ASP A 314 12.75 -21.79 5.29
C ASP A 314 12.26 -20.39 4.88
N ILE A 315 13.20 -19.45 4.83
CA ILE A 315 12.95 -18.03 4.47
C ILE A 315 12.30 -17.90 3.09
N ARG A 316 12.76 -18.67 2.11
CA ARG A 316 12.19 -18.59 0.75
C ARG A 316 10.77 -19.11 0.70
N ARG A 317 10.48 -20.12 1.48
CA ARG A 317 9.13 -20.66 1.59
C ARG A 317 8.21 -19.63 2.23
N LEU A 318 8.61 -18.99 3.33
CA LEU A 318 7.83 -17.90 3.95
C LEU A 318 7.56 -16.78 2.94
N PHE A 319 8.59 -16.36 2.20
CA PHE A 319 8.40 -15.35 1.17
C PHE A 319 7.36 -15.78 0.12
N LYS A 320 7.51 -16.99 -0.43
CA LYS A 320 6.63 -17.51 -1.48
C LYS A 320 5.18 -17.67 -1.02
N ASP A 321 4.98 -18.08 0.21
CA ASP A 321 3.65 -18.36 0.74
C ASP A 321 2.91 -17.08 1.19
N HIS A 322 3.65 -16.02 1.60
CA HIS A 322 3.07 -14.89 2.31
C HIS A 322 3.33 -13.51 1.71
N VAL A 323 4.39 -13.31 0.92
CA VAL A 323 4.84 -11.97 0.50
C VAL A 323 4.68 -11.75 -0.99
N TYR A 324 4.15 -10.59 -1.36
CA TYR A 324 3.93 -10.20 -2.76
C TYR A 324 4.52 -8.82 -2.99
N GLY A 325 5.41 -8.71 -3.98
CA GLY A 325 5.99 -7.45 -4.43
C GLY A 325 5.19 -6.85 -5.56
N THR A 326 5.11 -5.53 -5.60
CA THR A 326 4.47 -4.81 -6.70
C THR A 326 5.45 -3.86 -7.37
N PHE A 327 5.20 -3.49 -8.61
CA PHE A 327 6.08 -2.61 -9.37
C PHE A 327 5.33 -1.83 -10.45
N ILE A 328 5.76 -0.59 -10.67
CA ILE A 328 5.34 0.25 -11.80
C ILE A 328 6.21 -0.11 -13.01
N GLU A 329 7.52 0.06 -12.89
CA GLU A 329 8.54 -0.29 -13.89
C GLU A 329 9.77 -0.87 -13.19
N ASP A 330 10.09 -2.15 -13.42
CA ASP A 330 11.29 -2.79 -12.89
C ASP A 330 11.82 -3.89 -13.81
N GLN A 331 12.56 -3.49 -14.83
CA GLN A 331 13.12 -4.43 -15.80
C GLN A 331 14.19 -5.34 -15.19
N ALA A 332 14.90 -4.89 -14.14
CA ALA A 332 15.89 -5.70 -13.43
C ALA A 332 15.20 -6.83 -12.65
N GLY A 333 14.14 -6.51 -11.91
CA GLY A 333 13.34 -7.48 -11.17
C GLY A 333 12.67 -8.50 -12.08
N LEU A 334 12.14 -8.08 -13.22
CA LEU A 334 11.53 -8.98 -14.21
C LEU A 334 12.51 -10.01 -14.82
N ARG A 335 13.82 -9.74 -14.79
CA ARG A 335 14.85 -10.70 -15.21
C ARG A 335 15.25 -11.69 -14.11
N LEU A 336 14.77 -11.48 -12.90
CA LEU A 336 15.09 -12.28 -11.71
C LEU A 336 13.85 -13.03 -11.18
N LEU A 337 12.81 -13.18 -12.00
CA LEU A 337 11.55 -13.86 -11.63
C LEU A 337 11.73 -15.33 -11.27
N ASP A 338 12.76 -15.99 -11.77
CA ASP A 338 13.13 -17.35 -11.38
C ASP A 338 13.55 -17.44 -9.90
N ILE A 339 14.07 -16.35 -9.34
CA ILE A 339 14.45 -16.24 -7.93
C ILE A 339 13.28 -15.72 -7.09
N ILE A 340 12.60 -14.66 -7.54
CA ILE A 340 11.47 -14.05 -6.82
C ILE A 340 10.26 -15.00 -6.81
N GLY A 341 9.94 -15.58 -7.95
CA GLY A 341 8.71 -16.33 -8.20
C GLY A 341 7.69 -15.50 -8.98
N GLU A 342 7.26 -16.00 -10.15
CA GLU A 342 6.28 -15.33 -11.00
C GLU A 342 4.89 -15.20 -10.35
N ASP A 343 4.61 -16.01 -9.31
CA ASP A 343 3.37 -16.00 -8.55
C ASP A 343 3.35 -14.94 -7.41
N ASN A 344 4.50 -14.32 -7.14
CA ASN A 344 4.68 -13.36 -6.05
C ASN A 344 4.83 -11.91 -6.51
N VAL A 345 4.51 -11.63 -7.76
CA VAL A 345 4.70 -10.31 -8.37
C VAL A 345 3.43 -9.81 -9.02
N MET A 346 3.12 -8.53 -8.87
CA MET A 346 1.95 -7.88 -9.45
C MET A 346 2.32 -6.53 -10.08
N LEU A 347 1.62 -6.15 -11.17
CA LEU A 347 1.75 -4.87 -11.82
C LEU A 347 0.89 -3.80 -11.12
N GLU A 348 1.39 -2.59 -11.07
CA GLU A 348 0.66 -1.40 -10.60
C GLU A 348 0.83 -0.24 -11.58
N CYS A 349 -0.07 0.75 -11.49
CA CYS A 349 -0.11 1.92 -12.35
C CYS A 349 0.23 3.21 -11.63
N ASP A 350 -0.06 3.27 -10.33
CA ASP A 350 0.11 4.44 -9.46
C ASP A 350 -0.67 5.69 -9.94
N TYR A 351 -1.85 5.48 -10.56
CA TYR A 351 -2.72 6.60 -10.94
C TYR A 351 -3.29 7.29 -9.68
N PRO A 352 -3.28 8.62 -9.54
CA PRO A 352 -2.88 9.67 -10.48
C PRO A 352 -1.55 10.35 -10.11
N HIS A 353 -0.64 9.68 -9.45
CA HIS A 353 0.63 10.19 -8.95
C HIS A 353 1.65 10.46 -10.05
N SER A 354 2.74 11.15 -9.69
CA SER A 354 3.79 11.55 -10.63
C SER A 354 4.64 10.39 -11.17
N ASP A 355 4.62 9.25 -10.52
CA ASP A 355 5.33 8.03 -10.98
C ASP A 355 4.47 7.16 -11.92
N SER A 356 3.20 7.53 -12.08
CA SER A 356 2.24 6.79 -12.91
C SER A 356 2.67 6.66 -14.36
N THR A 357 2.40 5.49 -14.92
CA THR A 357 2.55 5.21 -16.37
C THR A 357 1.26 5.44 -17.17
N TRP A 358 0.18 5.86 -16.51
CA TRP A 358 -1.10 6.16 -17.16
C TRP A 358 -0.98 7.33 -18.16
N PRO A 359 -1.62 7.30 -19.36
CA PRO A 359 -2.52 6.26 -19.85
C PRO A 359 -1.83 5.12 -20.63
N ASP A 360 -0.51 5.12 -20.70
CA ASP A 360 0.29 4.27 -21.57
C ASP A 360 0.78 2.96 -20.92
N THR A 361 0.29 2.62 -19.71
CA THR A 361 0.76 1.50 -18.89
C THR A 361 0.81 0.19 -19.68
N VAL A 362 -0.27 -0.18 -20.39
CA VAL A 362 -0.32 -1.41 -21.20
C VAL A 362 0.72 -1.41 -22.30
N SER A 363 0.90 -0.26 -22.98
CA SER A 363 1.89 -0.12 -24.05
C SER A 363 3.32 -0.30 -23.56
N GLN A 364 3.62 0.29 -22.40
CA GLN A 364 4.94 0.22 -21.78
C GLN A 364 5.20 -1.17 -21.18
N ALA A 365 4.27 -1.71 -20.40
CA ALA A 365 4.41 -3.02 -19.76
C ALA A 365 4.52 -4.16 -20.78
N ASN A 366 3.83 -4.09 -21.93
CA ASN A 366 4.02 -5.04 -23.02
C ASN A 366 5.46 -5.07 -23.57
N LYS A 367 6.19 -3.95 -23.52
CA LYS A 367 7.62 -3.93 -23.91
C LYS A 367 8.49 -4.59 -22.84
N TRP A 368 8.24 -4.29 -21.56
CA TRP A 368 9.01 -4.83 -20.45
C TRP A 368 8.82 -6.33 -20.27
N LEU A 369 7.58 -6.79 -20.44
CA LEU A 369 7.19 -8.19 -20.26
C LEU A 369 7.39 -9.05 -21.53
N ALA A 370 7.78 -8.47 -22.68
CA ALA A 370 7.86 -9.15 -23.98
C ALA A 370 8.77 -10.39 -23.98
N HIS A 371 9.74 -10.46 -23.08
CA HIS A 371 10.68 -11.59 -22.98
C HIS A 371 10.13 -12.77 -22.17
N LEU A 372 8.98 -12.59 -21.48
CA LEU A 372 8.36 -13.61 -20.65
C LEU A 372 7.30 -14.40 -21.43
N PRO A 373 7.04 -15.67 -21.03
CA PRO A 373 5.91 -16.43 -21.57
C PRO A 373 4.57 -15.71 -21.35
N GLU A 374 3.61 -15.86 -22.24
CA GLU A 374 2.28 -15.25 -22.12
C GLU A 374 1.57 -15.65 -20.82
N SER A 375 1.76 -16.88 -20.34
CA SER A 375 1.23 -17.34 -19.05
C SER A 375 1.78 -16.54 -17.88
N THR A 376 3.08 -16.25 -17.89
CA THR A 376 3.75 -15.45 -16.86
C THR A 376 3.29 -13.99 -16.94
N GLN A 377 3.17 -13.43 -18.14
CA GLN A 377 2.63 -12.09 -18.34
C GLN A 377 1.20 -11.98 -17.77
N HIS A 378 0.33 -12.97 -18.04
CA HIS A 378 -1.02 -13.00 -17.49
C HIS A 378 -1.04 -13.13 -15.96
N LYS A 379 -0.14 -13.91 -15.37
CA LYS A 379 0.02 -13.99 -13.91
C LYS A 379 0.29 -12.61 -13.30
N ILE A 380 1.30 -11.92 -13.80
CA ILE A 380 1.75 -10.63 -13.31
C ILE A 380 0.69 -9.54 -13.49
N THR A 381 -0.01 -9.56 -14.62
CA THR A 381 -0.94 -8.49 -14.97
C THR A 381 -2.36 -8.68 -14.47
N VAL A 382 -2.79 -9.91 -14.16
CA VAL A 382 -4.18 -10.19 -13.76
C VAL A 382 -4.30 -11.28 -12.70
N ALA A 383 -3.73 -12.48 -12.97
CA ALA A 383 -4.11 -13.66 -12.21
C ALA A 383 -3.62 -13.64 -10.75
N ASN A 384 -2.44 -13.09 -10.49
CA ASN A 384 -1.90 -12.99 -9.14
C ASN A 384 -2.78 -12.07 -8.26
N ALA A 385 -3.11 -10.87 -8.75
CA ALA A 385 -4.00 -9.97 -8.03
C ALA A 385 -5.37 -10.63 -7.76
N SER A 386 -5.96 -11.28 -8.76
CA SER A 386 -7.23 -11.99 -8.62
C SER A 386 -7.16 -13.08 -7.54
N ARG A 387 -6.09 -13.86 -7.51
CA ARG A 387 -5.88 -14.94 -6.55
C ARG A 387 -5.60 -14.42 -5.13
N ILE A 388 -4.71 -13.46 -5.02
CA ILE A 388 -4.21 -12.98 -3.71
C ILE A 388 -5.31 -12.25 -2.96
N TYR A 389 -6.03 -11.36 -3.65
CA TYR A 389 -7.13 -10.60 -3.07
C TYR A 389 -8.48 -11.34 -3.14
N ASN A 390 -8.51 -12.60 -3.57
CA ASN A 390 -9.76 -13.34 -3.77
C ASN A 390 -10.81 -12.46 -4.49
N PHE A 391 -10.43 -11.91 -5.64
CA PHE A 391 -11.18 -10.91 -6.39
C PHE A 391 -11.40 -11.36 -7.83
N THR A 392 -12.60 -11.15 -8.34
CA THR A 392 -12.93 -11.42 -9.73
C THR A 392 -13.07 -10.08 -10.48
N PRO A 393 -12.12 -9.73 -11.34
CA PRO A 393 -12.23 -8.51 -12.14
C PRO A 393 -13.37 -8.59 -13.16
N ALA A 394 -13.86 -7.43 -13.59
CA ALA A 394 -14.85 -7.33 -14.65
C ALA A 394 -14.38 -8.05 -15.93
N ASN A 395 -15.32 -8.57 -16.72
CA ASN A 395 -14.98 -9.17 -18.00
C ASN A 395 -14.57 -8.08 -19.00
N PRO A 396 -13.33 -8.08 -19.51
CA PRO A 396 -12.86 -7.04 -20.42
C PRO A 396 -13.69 -6.96 -21.73
N ALA A 397 -14.35 -8.05 -22.14
CA ALA A 397 -15.23 -8.05 -23.31
C ALA A 397 -16.50 -7.22 -23.13
N THR A 398 -16.86 -6.88 -21.89
CA THR A 398 -18.04 -6.06 -21.58
C THR A 398 -17.71 -4.58 -21.38
N ILE A 399 -16.43 -4.22 -21.36
CA ILE A 399 -15.96 -2.86 -21.19
C ILE A 399 -15.86 -2.18 -22.55
N PRO A 400 -16.49 -1.01 -22.75
CA PRO A 400 -16.33 -0.25 -24.00
C PRO A 400 -14.85 0.04 -24.27
N VAL A 401 -14.40 -0.23 -25.46
CA VAL A 401 -13.06 0.17 -25.90
C VAL A 401 -13.17 1.61 -26.40
N PRO A 402 -12.43 2.58 -25.81
CA PRO A 402 -12.46 3.97 -26.23
C PRO A 402 -11.98 4.17 -27.68
#